data_8a10e77a29d4d8e76535bdb9118c2066
#
_entry.id   8a10e77a29d4d8e76535bdb9118c2066
#
_cell.length_a   1.000
_cell.length_b   1.000
_cell.length_c   1.000
_cell.angle_alpha   90.00
_cell.angle_beta   90.00
_cell.angle_gamma   90.00
#
_symmetry.space_group_name_H-M   'P 1'
#
loop_
_entity.id
_entity.type
_entity.pdbx_description
1 polymer ?
#
loop_
_entity_poly.entity_id
_entity_poly.type
_entity_poly.pdbx_seq_one_letter_code
_entity_poly.pdbx_strand_id
1 'polypeptide(L)'
;MNILIATTTTKINAIFLVVVLVLGTFTAISPSFIIVEVQTQKTESEIKEEKCISYNKSEKIISITCKYIDFADVSRQITDPKILKLETTITTTNNTSDNNKKVWLLNAGLKVEKNAILDINSDDVTWLKIIPTKKSPNPITVEGALKVDYVKITSWNPKISDYVKFSEKAKEDASIYTMIPRPYIKIEETATGPTEITNSELAYLGYSCSGCGGVTFNGGENSILKNNDIHHIYKGFYSKEMGYMLIEGNRVYGNERYGIDPHTGTHHMTIKNNTVYNNGYSGIICSLDCYDIIIEDNEVYNNGNTGKGRGIAFSINMFDSIARNNYVHHQNIGIDISGKSHDNKVYNNKISNSKVGIETSEKSSNNNLYNNAIINSINGIVVKTGASDNTFHLNKIINATEFGILNVKGDPGTVGNTFENNKLINSKVNSSVTTSTMALDENDNDDKDDGDNQDDKEKE
;
A
#
# COMPACT_ATOMS: atom_id res chain seq x y z
N MET A 1 -54.90 12.56 -10.88
CA MET A 1 -54.50 11.28 -11.49
C MET A 1 -53.15 10.93 -10.85
N ASN A 2 -53.15 10.08 -9.81
CA ASN A 2 -51.96 9.73 -9.04
C ASN A 2 -51.28 8.54 -9.71
N ILE A 3 -50.04 8.74 -10.10
CA ILE A 3 -49.18 7.63 -10.61
C ILE A 3 -48.43 7.05 -9.41
N LEU A 4 -48.72 5.81 -9.08
CA LEU A 4 -47.99 5.04 -8.08
C LEU A 4 -46.76 4.43 -8.74
N ILE A 5 -45.57 4.84 -8.32
CA ILE A 5 -44.32 4.21 -8.74
C ILE A 5 -43.93 3.22 -7.63
N ALA A 6 -44.06 1.95 -7.92
CA ALA A 6 -43.51 0.88 -7.09
C ALA A 6 -42.06 0.56 -7.56
N THR A 7 -41.09 0.81 -6.70
CA THR A 7 -39.71 0.37 -6.90
C THR A 7 -39.51 -1.00 -6.29
N THR A 8 -39.39 -2.03 -7.10
CA THR A 8 -38.82 -3.32 -6.69
C THR A 8 -37.53 -3.52 -7.43
N THR A 9 -36.44 -3.56 -6.67
CA THR A 9 -35.10 -3.92 -7.15
C THR A 9 -35.04 -5.42 -7.40
N THR A 10 -35.11 -5.81 -8.66
CA THR A 10 -34.67 -7.14 -9.12
C THR A 10 -34.03 -6.96 -10.48
N LYS A 11 -32.85 -7.58 -10.65
CA LYS A 11 -32.07 -7.57 -11.90
C LYS A 11 -32.96 -8.02 -13.06
N ILE A 12 -33.26 -7.15 -14.00
CA ILE A 12 -33.96 -7.49 -15.23
C ILE A 12 -33.16 -6.95 -16.42
N ASN A 13 -32.81 -7.86 -17.30
CA ASN A 13 -32.27 -7.59 -18.63
C ASN A 13 -33.21 -6.65 -19.39
N ALA A 14 -32.60 -5.69 -20.09
CA ALA A 14 -33.34 -4.66 -20.84
C ALA A 14 -34.35 -5.27 -21.82
N ILE A 15 -35.65 -5.05 -21.55
CA ILE A 15 -36.71 -5.27 -22.52
C ILE A 15 -37.11 -3.89 -23.02
N PHE A 16 -36.95 -3.64 -24.32
CA PHE A 16 -37.48 -2.46 -24.98
C PHE A 16 -39.00 -2.54 -25.04
N LEU A 17 -39.66 -1.66 -24.30
CA LEU A 17 -41.12 -1.48 -24.39
C LEU A 17 -41.40 -0.38 -25.43
N VAL A 18 -41.94 -0.75 -26.57
CA VAL A 18 -42.49 0.19 -27.57
C VAL A 18 -43.93 0.52 -27.16
N VAL A 19 -44.16 1.72 -26.66
CA VAL A 19 -45.51 2.23 -26.39
C VAL A 19 -46.00 3.00 -27.63
N VAL A 20 -46.98 2.46 -28.32
CA VAL A 20 -47.69 3.20 -29.38
C VAL A 20 -48.89 3.93 -28.75
N LEU A 21 -48.84 5.25 -28.74
CA LEU A 21 -49.94 6.11 -28.31
C LEU A 21 -50.87 6.34 -29.50
N VAL A 22 -52.06 5.78 -29.47
CA VAL A 22 -53.15 6.12 -30.41
C VAL A 22 -54.09 7.08 -29.70
N LEU A 23 -54.15 8.33 -30.17
CA LEU A 23 -55.14 9.32 -29.75
C LEU A 23 -56.43 9.11 -30.56
N GLY A 24 -57.47 8.65 -29.94
CA GLY A 24 -58.80 8.52 -30.54
C GLY A 24 -59.87 9.07 -29.57
N THR A 25 -60.80 9.81 -30.16
CA THR A 25 -61.91 10.59 -29.53
C THR A 25 -62.94 9.70 -28.78
N PHE A 26 -63.44 10.23 -27.65
CA PHE A 26 -64.41 9.56 -26.77
C PHE A 26 -65.75 9.26 -27.43
N THR A 27 -66.16 7.99 -27.41
CA THR A 27 -67.55 7.60 -27.26
C THR A 27 -67.61 6.38 -26.32
N ALA A 28 -68.55 6.42 -25.39
CA ALA A 28 -68.66 5.43 -24.33
C ALA A 28 -69.09 4.04 -24.84
N ILE A 29 -68.19 3.05 -24.69
CA ILE A 29 -68.52 1.65 -24.86
C ILE A 29 -67.85 0.88 -23.72
N SER A 30 -68.59 -0.06 -23.11
CA SER A 30 -68.19 -0.90 -21.99
C SER A 30 -66.85 -1.64 -22.22
N PRO A 31 -66.02 -1.83 -21.20
CA PRO A 31 -64.70 -2.46 -21.35
C PRO A 31 -64.85 -3.99 -21.54
N SER A 32 -64.70 -4.47 -22.75
CA SER A 32 -64.38 -5.86 -22.99
C SER A 32 -62.87 -6.04 -22.77
N PHE A 33 -62.46 -6.80 -21.76
CA PHE A 33 -61.07 -7.18 -21.58
C PHE A 33 -60.66 -8.13 -22.71
N ILE A 34 -59.80 -7.67 -23.61
CA ILE A 34 -59.09 -8.55 -24.56
C ILE A 34 -57.85 -9.12 -23.80
N ILE A 35 -57.94 -10.36 -23.40
CA ILE A 35 -56.79 -11.11 -22.93
C ILE A 35 -55.94 -11.46 -24.19
N VAL A 36 -54.85 -10.74 -24.39
CA VAL A 36 -53.82 -11.09 -25.38
C VAL A 36 -52.95 -12.14 -24.73
N GLU A 37 -53.15 -13.39 -25.08
CA GLU A 37 -52.24 -14.49 -24.73
C GLU A 37 -50.96 -14.29 -25.53
N VAL A 38 -49.93 -13.68 -24.90
CA VAL A 38 -48.61 -13.59 -25.50
C VAL A 38 -47.98 -14.99 -25.39
N GLN A 39 -48.05 -15.76 -26.45
CA GLN A 39 -47.22 -16.93 -26.61
C GLN A 39 -45.76 -16.48 -26.74
N THR A 40 -45.02 -16.54 -25.62
CA THR A 40 -43.56 -16.45 -25.65
C THR A 40 -43.04 -17.68 -26.36
N GLN A 41 -42.78 -17.58 -27.67
CA GLN A 41 -41.85 -18.49 -28.31
C GLN A 41 -40.49 -18.28 -27.64
N LYS A 42 -40.13 -19.20 -26.75
CA LYS A 42 -38.73 -19.42 -26.38
C LYS A 42 -37.98 -19.82 -27.65
N THR A 43 -37.40 -18.84 -28.34
CA THR A 43 -36.24 -19.13 -29.15
C THR A 43 -35.14 -19.47 -28.16
N GLU A 44 -34.92 -20.75 -27.94
CA GLU A 44 -33.61 -21.26 -27.50
C GLU A 44 -32.61 -20.96 -28.63
N SER A 45 -32.19 -19.70 -28.71
CA SER A 45 -30.84 -19.43 -29.17
C SER A 45 -29.95 -19.99 -28.07
N GLU A 46 -29.32 -21.11 -28.32
CA GLU A 46 -28.11 -21.51 -27.61
C GLU A 46 -27.19 -20.29 -27.60
N ILE A 47 -27.24 -19.50 -26.51
CA ILE A 47 -26.17 -18.59 -26.19
C ILE A 47 -25.01 -19.54 -25.93
N LYS A 48 -24.20 -19.82 -26.94
CA LYS A 48 -22.87 -20.39 -26.76
C LYS A 48 -22.22 -19.47 -25.75
N GLU A 49 -22.17 -19.88 -24.50
CA GLU A 49 -21.36 -19.25 -23.49
C GLU A 49 -19.95 -19.15 -24.08
N GLU A 50 -19.56 -18.01 -24.52
CA GLU A 50 -18.23 -17.77 -25.10
C GLU A 50 -17.24 -18.15 -24.01
N LYS A 51 -16.52 -19.26 -24.22
CA LYS A 51 -15.63 -19.85 -23.22
C LYS A 51 -14.47 -18.91 -22.98
N CYS A 52 -14.68 -17.92 -22.08
CA CYS A 52 -13.72 -16.87 -21.79
C CYS A 52 -12.71 -17.25 -20.70
N ILE A 53 -12.75 -18.49 -20.19
CA ILE A 53 -11.76 -19.06 -19.29
C ILE A 53 -11.13 -20.28 -19.96
N SER A 54 -9.82 -20.34 -19.94
CA SER A 54 -9.06 -21.48 -20.47
C SER A 54 -7.94 -21.89 -19.51
N TYR A 55 -7.58 -23.16 -19.50
CA TYR A 55 -6.44 -23.66 -18.75
C TYR A 55 -5.35 -24.19 -19.67
N ASN A 56 -4.19 -23.58 -19.63
CA ASN A 56 -3.00 -24.08 -20.31
C ASN A 56 -2.26 -25.07 -19.40
N LYS A 57 -2.33 -26.37 -19.75
CA LYS A 57 -1.74 -27.43 -18.94
C LYS A 57 -0.20 -27.40 -18.95
N SER A 58 0.44 -26.96 -20.04
CA SER A 58 1.90 -26.90 -20.14
C SER A 58 2.51 -25.81 -19.27
N GLU A 59 1.86 -24.65 -19.20
CA GLU A 59 2.27 -23.49 -18.41
C GLU A 59 1.66 -23.48 -17.01
N LYS A 60 0.60 -24.26 -16.79
CA LYS A 60 -0.21 -24.26 -15.59
C LYS A 60 -0.84 -22.91 -15.29
N ILE A 61 -1.38 -22.27 -16.29
CA ILE A 61 -2.00 -20.95 -16.19
C ILE A 61 -3.49 -21.05 -16.57
N ILE A 62 -4.33 -20.44 -15.75
CA ILE A 62 -5.72 -20.15 -16.06
C ILE A 62 -5.76 -18.75 -16.67
N SER A 63 -6.13 -18.64 -17.95
CA SER A 63 -6.30 -17.37 -18.65
C SER A 63 -7.76 -16.95 -18.65
N ILE A 64 -8.01 -15.67 -18.34
CA ILE A 64 -9.33 -15.04 -18.21
C ILE A 64 -9.41 -13.91 -19.22
N THR A 65 -10.34 -14.04 -20.18
CA THR A 65 -10.61 -13.04 -21.24
C THR A 65 -12.01 -12.42 -21.12
N CYS A 66 -12.75 -12.77 -20.07
CA CYS A 66 -14.10 -12.26 -19.81
C CYS A 66 -14.09 -10.76 -19.53
N LYS A 67 -15.02 -9.98 -20.10
CA LYS A 67 -15.15 -8.55 -19.79
C LYS A 67 -15.31 -8.27 -18.29
N TYR A 68 -16.01 -9.14 -17.59
CA TYR A 68 -16.16 -9.15 -16.15
C TYR A 68 -16.48 -10.57 -15.73
N ILE A 69 -15.83 -11.05 -14.69
CA ILE A 69 -16.08 -12.37 -14.11
C ILE A 69 -15.72 -12.37 -12.63
N ASP A 70 -16.52 -13.03 -11.82
CA ASP A 70 -16.22 -13.33 -10.42
C ASP A 70 -15.46 -14.66 -10.25
N PHE A 71 -14.90 -14.88 -9.08
CA PHE A 71 -14.14 -16.10 -8.81
C PHE A 71 -15.03 -17.36 -8.76
N ALA A 72 -16.32 -17.23 -8.43
CA ALA A 72 -17.26 -18.34 -8.48
C ALA A 72 -17.42 -18.88 -9.91
N ASP A 73 -17.47 -17.99 -10.89
CA ASP A 73 -17.51 -18.37 -12.31
C ASP A 73 -16.24 -19.09 -12.76
N VAL A 74 -15.07 -18.61 -12.30
CA VAL A 74 -13.80 -19.32 -12.55
C VAL A 74 -13.88 -20.73 -11.97
N SER A 75 -14.41 -20.88 -10.76
CA SER A 75 -14.52 -22.19 -10.11
C SER A 75 -15.51 -23.14 -10.80
N ARG A 76 -16.56 -22.62 -11.41
CA ARG A 76 -17.53 -23.42 -12.18
C ARG A 76 -16.93 -23.95 -13.48
N GLN A 77 -16.01 -23.21 -14.11
CA GLN A 77 -15.39 -23.65 -15.37
C GLN A 77 -14.11 -24.48 -15.16
N ILE A 78 -13.38 -24.27 -14.05
CA ILE A 78 -12.19 -25.06 -13.69
C ILE A 78 -12.59 -26.13 -12.67
N THR A 79 -13.11 -27.24 -13.15
CA THR A 79 -13.66 -28.30 -12.30
C THR A 79 -12.64 -29.35 -11.86
N ASP A 80 -11.39 -29.35 -12.37
CA ASP A 80 -10.35 -30.28 -11.95
C ASP A 80 -9.82 -29.91 -10.54
N PRO A 81 -10.07 -30.72 -9.51
CA PRO A 81 -9.64 -30.40 -8.13
C PRO A 81 -8.11 -30.45 -7.94
N LYS A 82 -7.36 -30.91 -8.94
CA LYS A 82 -5.89 -30.81 -8.94
C LYS A 82 -5.40 -29.42 -9.32
N ILE A 83 -6.26 -28.60 -9.94
CA ILE A 83 -5.97 -27.23 -10.37
C ILE A 83 -6.58 -26.24 -9.39
N LEU A 84 -7.90 -26.36 -9.14
CA LEU A 84 -8.64 -25.49 -8.23
C LEU A 84 -9.57 -26.35 -7.36
N LYS A 85 -9.40 -26.25 -6.03
CA LYS A 85 -10.14 -27.06 -5.07
C LYS A 85 -10.70 -26.20 -3.95
N LEU A 86 -12.00 -26.29 -3.71
CA LEU A 86 -12.61 -25.80 -2.49
C LEU A 86 -12.26 -26.74 -1.32
N GLU A 87 -11.62 -26.21 -0.28
CA GLU A 87 -11.46 -26.95 0.98
C GLU A 87 -12.78 -26.95 1.73
N THR A 88 -13.24 -28.12 2.16
CA THR A 88 -14.49 -28.24 2.90
C THR A 88 -14.41 -27.45 4.20
N THR A 89 -15.37 -26.59 4.44
CA THR A 89 -15.48 -25.81 5.67
C THR A 89 -15.67 -26.78 6.84
N ILE A 90 -14.79 -26.75 7.83
CA ILE A 90 -15.06 -27.41 9.11
C ILE A 90 -16.11 -26.55 9.82
N THR A 91 -17.36 -26.99 9.79
CA THR A 91 -18.41 -26.48 10.67
C THR A 91 -18.11 -26.94 12.08
N THR A 92 -17.42 -26.13 12.86
CA THR A 92 -17.41 -26.29 14.31
C THR A 92 -18.82 -25.92 14.80
N THR A 93 -19.57 -26.93 15.22
CA THR A 93 -20.85 -26.79 15.91
C THR A 93 -20.64 -26.08 17.25
N ASN A 94 -20.68 -24.76 17.27
CA ASN A 94 -21.01 -23.93 18.43
C ASN A 94 -21.19 -22.48 18.00
N ASN A 95 -22.44 -22.07 17.85
CA ASN A 95 -23.01 -20.72 17.94
C ASN A 95 -22.04 -19.53 17.89
N THR A 96 -21.60 -19.14 16.72
CA THR A 96 -21.32 -17.73 16.35
C THR A 96 -21.14 -17.65 14.83
N SER A 97 -21.47 -16.53 14.23
CA SER A 97 -21.63 -16.18 12.81
C SER A 97 -20.49 -16.48 11.80
N ASP A 98 -19.80 -17.59 11.91
CA ASP A 98 -18.58 -17.94 11.15
C ASP A 98 -18.83 -19.00 10.05
N ASN A 99 -20.08 -19.15 9.60
CA ASN A 99 -20.54 -20.34 8.90
C ASN A 99 -20.29 -20.41 7.40
N ASN A 100 -19.46 -19.54 6.77
CA ASN A 100 -19.25 -19.61 5.31
C ASN A 100 -17.82 -19.28 4.87
N LYS A 101 -16.80 -19.82 5.54
CA LYS A 101 -15.42 -19.65 5.04
C LYS A 101 -15.19 -20.45 3.77
N LYS A 102 -15.13 -19.79 2.62
CA LYS A 102 -14.79 -20.38 1.33
C LYS A 102 -13.26 -20.32 1.13
N VAL A 103 -12.60 -21.42 1.48
CA VAL A 103 -11.13 -21.53 1.35
C VAL A 103 -10.81 -22.33 0.09
N TRP A 104 -10.03 -21.71 -0.81
CA TRP A 104 -9.66 -22.32 -2.08
C TRP A 104 -8.17 -22.65 -2.16
N LEU A 105 -7.84 -23.81 -2.67
CA LEU A 105 -6.49 -24.21 -3.06
C LEU A 105 -6.34 -24.04 -4.58
N LEU A 106 -5.42 -23.17 -4.98
CA LEU A 106 -5.09 -22.92 -6.38
C LEU A 106 -3.69 -23.46 -6.69
N ASN A 107 -3.59 -24.45 -7.58
CA ASN A 107 -2.33 -25.03 -8.06
C ASN A 107 -2.06 -24.64 -9.52
N ALA A 108 -2.29 -23.39 -9.84
CA ALA A 108 -2.05 -22.78 -11.15
C ALA A 108 -1.81 -21.30 -10.98
N GLY A 109 -1.20 -20.65 -11.97
CA GLY A 109 -1.23 -19.20 -12.10
C GLY A 109 -2.59 -18.72 -12.61
N LEU A 110 -2.94 -17.45 -12.31
CA LEU A 110 -4.06 -16.74 -12.92
C LEU A 110 -3.50 -15.64 -13.84
N LYS A 111 -3.99 -15.58 -15.05
CA LYS A 111 -3.69 -14.48 -15.98
C LYS A 111 -4.98 -13.78 -16.36
N VAL A 112 -5.11 -12.52 -15.97
CA VAL A 112 -6.20 -11.63 -16.39
C VAL A 112 -5.73 -10.92 -17.65
N GLU A 113 -6.27 -11.32 -18.79
CA GLU A 113 -5.89 -10.82 -20.11
C GLU A 113 -6.37 -9.37 -20.32
N LYS A 114 -5.87 -8.71 -21.34
CA LYS A 114 -6.25 -7.32 -21.70
C LYS A 114 -7.76 -7.17 -21.81
N ASN A 115 -8.29 -6.07 -21.28
CA ASN A 115 -9.71 -5.74 -21.23
C ASN A 115 -10.61 -6.73 -20.45
N ALA A 116 -10.01 -7.70 -19.77
CA ALA A 116 -10.71 -8.58 -18.83
C ALA A 116 -10.73 -7.98 -17.43
N ILE A 117 -11.73 -8.29 -16.64
CA ILE A 117 -11.85 -7.93 -15.23
C ILE A 117 -12.13 -9.18 -14.43
N LEU A 118 -11.25 -9.50 -13.47
CA LEU A 118 -11.47 -10.52 -12.46
C LEU A 118 -11.83 -9.89 -11.13
N ASP A 119 -12.95 -10.32 -10.55
CA ASP A 119 -13.38 -9.91 -9.21
C ASP A 119 -13.23 -11.11 -8.24
N ILE A 120 -12.44 -10.91 -7.20
CA ILE A 120 -12.22 -11.87 -6.11
C ILE A 120 -12.71 -11.22 -4.82
N ASN A 121 -13.88 -11.57 -4.36
CA ASN A 121 -14.48 -10.97 -3.19
C ASN A 121 -14.91 -12.02 -2.15
N SER A 122 -15.25 -11.58 -0.95
CA SER A 122 -15.58 -12.46 0.17
C SER A 122 -16.84 -13.31 -0.02
N ASP A 123 -17.70 -12.96 -0.97
CA ASP A 123 -18.87 -13.79 -1.30
C ASP A 123 -18.45 -15.13 -1.89
N ASP A 124 -17.31 -15.17 -2.60
CA ASP A 124 -16.79 -16.34 -3.29
C ASP A 124 -15.53 -16.92 -2.66
N VAL A 125 -14.71 -16.09 -2.07
CA VAL A 125 -13.38 -16.45 -1.55
C VAL A 125 -13.12 -15.74 -0.24
N THR A 126 -13.01 -16.47 0.86
CA THR A 126 -12.49 -15.89 2.10
C THR A 126 -10.98 -16.07 2.22
N TRP A 127 -10.42 -17.12 1.61
CA TRP A 127 -9.00 -17.36 1.59
C TRP A 127 -8.58 -18.09 0.32
N LEU A 128 -7.73 -17.46 -0.49
CA LEU A 128 -7.07 -18.05 -1.65
C LEU A 128 -5.66 -18.51 -1.29
N LYS A 129 -5.47 -19.80 -1.15
CA LYS A 129 -4.20 -20.47 -0.90
C LYS A 129 -3.55 -20.85 -2.23
N ILE A 130 -2.49 -20.19 -2.63
CA ILE A 130 -1.79 -20.49 -3.89
C ILE A 130 -0.63 -21.43 -3.61
N ILE A 131 -0.59 -22.54 -4.31
CA ILE A 131 0.43 -23.59 -4.13
C ILE A 131 1.55 -23.39 -5.14
N PRO A 132 2.74 -22.90 -4.76
CA PRO A 132 3.86 -22.80 -5.68
C PRO A 132 4.52 -24.16 -5.91
N THR A 133 5.20 -24.29 -7.03
CA THR A 133 6.03 -25.45 -7.35
C THR A 133 7.48 -25.02 -7.52
N LYS A 134 8.43 -25.98 -7.52
CA LYS A 134 9.83 -25.69 -7.82
C LYS A 134 10.03 -25.08 -9.23
N LYS A 135 9.08 -25.30 -10.15
CA LYS A 135 9.17 -24.84 -11.55
C LYS A 135 8.33 -23.59 -11.82
N SER A 136 7.30 -23.35 -11.02
CA SER A 136 6.40 -22.20 -11.19
C SER A 136 5.96 -21.66 -9.84
N PRO A 137 6.05 -20.34 -9.62
CA PRO A 137 5.48 -19.69 -8.44
C PRO A 137 3.93 -19.63 -8.48
N ASN A 138 3.30 -19.92 -9.62
CA ASN A 138 1.87 -19.75 -9.83
C ASN A 138 1.36 -18.33 -9.50
N PRO A 139 1.83 -17.29 -10.23
CA PRO A 139 1.48 -15.90 -9.94
C PRO A 139 0.06 -15.56 -10.36
N ILE A 140 -0.42 -14.42 -9.87
CA ILE A 140 -1.55 -13.67 -10.45
C ILE A 140 -0.94 -12.56 -11.30
N THR A 141 -1.09 -12.63 -12.62
CA THR A 141 -0.63 -11.61 -13.56
C THR A 141 -1.81 -10.91 -14.21
N VAL A 142 -1.75 -9.58 -14.31
CA VAL A 142 -2.88 -8.75 -14.72
C VAL A 142 -2.47 -7.84 -15.87
N GLU A 143 -3.01 -8.12 -17.06
CA GLU A 143 -2.98 -7.23 -18.21
C GLU A 143 -4.31 -6.49 -18.42
N GLY A 144 -5.37 -6.92 -17.75
CA GLY A 144 -6.69 -6.28 -17.67
C GLY A 144 -6.85 -5.45 -16.39
N ALA A 145 -7.83 -5.81 -15.57
CA ALA A 145 -8.09 -5.23 -14.25
C ALA A 145 -8.36 -6.33 -13.22
N LEU A 146 -7.98 -6.07 -11.96
CA LEU A 146 -8.23 -6.99 -10.85
C LEU A 146 -8.93 -6.25 -9.72
N LYS A 147 -9.97 -6.84 -9.18
CA LYS A 147 -10.60 -6.41 -7.93
C LYS A 147 -10.42 -7.49 -6.88
N VAL A 148 -9.99 -7.08 -5.68
CA VAL A 148 -9.87 -7.96 -4.51
C VAL A 148 -10.46 -7.23 -3.32
N ASP A 149 -11.47 -7.82 -2.68
CA ASP A 149 -12.12 -7.18 -1.53
C ASP A 149 -12.49 -8.19 -0.43
N TYR A 150 -12.04 -7.93 0.80
CA TYR A 150 -12.21 -8.78 1.98
C TYR A 150 -11.69 -10.22 1.80
N VAL A 151 -10.56 -10.40 1.10
CA VAL A 151 -9.99 -11.72 0.80
C VAL A 151 -8.59 -11.86 1.40
N LYS A 152 -8.29 -13.03 1.94
CA LYS A 152 -6.94 -13.43 2.28
C LYS A 152 -6.27 -14.14 1.10
N ILE A 153 -5.11 -13.68 0.63
CA ILE A 153 -4.31 -14.31 -0.43
C ILE A 153 -2.92 -14.66 0.10
N THR A 154 -2.53 -15.93 0.03
CA THR A 154 -1.23 -16.38 0.56
C THR A 154 -0.62 -17.49 -0.29
N SER A 155 0.70 -17.69 -0.14
CA SER A 155 1.31 -18.95 -0.53
C SER A 155 0.85 -20.07 0.41
N TRP A 156 0.91 -21.31 -0.06
CA TRP A 156 0.55 -22.48 0.74
C TRP A 156 1.40 -23.69 0.39
N ASN A 157 1.86 -24.41 1.41
CA ASN A 157 2.52 -25.71 1.25
C ASN A 157 1.64 -26.82 1.84
N PRO A 158 0.91 -27.57 1.02
CA PRO A 158 -0.04 -28.57 1.50
C PRO A 158 0.62 -29.77 2.21
N LYS A 159 1.93 -29.99 2.02
CA LYS A 159 2.64 -31.10 2.65
C LYS A 159 2.85 -30.90 4.16
N ILE A 160 2.96 -29.66 4.59
CA ILE A 160 3.17 -29.29 6.00
C ILE A 160 2.00 -28.49 6.54
N SER A 161 0.96 -28.25 5.72
CA SER A 161 -0.22 -27.45 6.06
C SER A 161 0.14 -26.08 6.63
N ASP A 162 1.10 -25.37 6.00
CA ASP A 162 1.60 -24.05 6.43
C ASP A 162 1.96 -23.19 5.21
N TYR A 163 2.23 -21.92 5.45
CA TYR A 163 2.72 -20.98 4.44
C TYR A 163 4.10 -21.37 3.90
N VAL A 164 4.40 -20.95 2.68
CA VAL A 164 5.77 -21.03 2.18
C VAL A 164 6.57 -19.85 2.75
N LYS A 165 7.34 -20.11 3.79
CA LYS A 165 8.18 -19.11 4.48
C LYS A 165 9.56 -19.05 3.87
N PHE A 166 10.24 -17.91 4.02
CA PHE A 166 11.68 -17.86 3.82
C PHE A 166 12.39 -18.74 4.85
N SER A 167 13.35 -19.53 4.42
CA SER A 167 14.15 -20.27 5.39
C SER A 167 15.10 -19.31 6.13
N GLU A 168 15.32 -19.54 7.41
CA GLU A 168 16.29 -18.73 8.18
C GLU A 168 17.72 -18.84 7.61
N LYS A 169 18.07 -19.99 7.07
CA LYS A 169 19.34 -20.19 6.34
C LYS A 169 19.46 -19.31 5.09
N ALA A 170 18.34 -18.95 4.46
CA ALA A 170 18.34 -18.02 3.34
C ALA A 170 18.63 -16.57 3.77
N LYS A 171 18.48 -16.22 5.06
CA LYS A 171 18.88 -14.91 5.58
C LYS A 171 20.40 -14.77 5.70
N GLU A 172 21.11 -15.87 5.90
CA GLU A 172 22.57 -15.90 6.05
C GLU A 172 23.29 -15.99 4.69
N ASP A 173 22.64 -16.55 3.67
CA ASP A 173 23.21 -16.74 2.33
C ASP A 173 22.27 -16.17 1.25
N ALA A 174 22.65 -15.03 0.69
CA ALA A 174 21.88 -14.34 -0.35
C ALA A 174 21.66 -15.20 -1.62
N SER A 175 22.50 -16.20 -1.87
CA SER A 175 22.33 -17.13 -2.99
C SER A 175 21.13 -18.06 -2.80
N ILE A 176 20.73 -18.32 -1.57
CA ILE A 176 19.58 -19.17 -1.23
C ILE A 176 18.26 -18.40 -1.33
N TYR A 177 18.28 -17.06 -1.19
CA TYR A 177 17.08 -16.22 -1.34
C TYR A 177 16.40 -16.35 -2.70
N THR A 178 17.14 -16.72 -3.73
CA THR A 178 16.63 -16.89 -5.09
C THR A 178 15.90 -18.20 -5.31
N MET A 179 15.92 -19.12 -4.35
CA MET A 179 15.56 -20.53 -4.58
C MET A 179 14.15 -20.95 -4.13
N ILE A 180 13.40 -20.08 -3.47
CA ILE A 180 12.04 -20.39 -3.05
C ILE A 180 11.05 -19.51 -3.81
N PRO A 181 10.56 -19.94 -4.98
CA PRO A 181 9.55 -19.20 -5.69
C PRO A 181 8.26 -19.20 -4.86
N ARG A 182 7.78 -18.02 -4.48
CA ARG A 182 6.45 -17.84 -3.87
C ARG A 182 5.54 -17.17 -4.88
N PRO A 183 4.21 -17.38 -4.81
CA PRO A 183 3.28 -16.65 -5.64
C PRO A 183 3.47 -15.14 -5.47
N TYR A 184 3.06 -14.37 -6.45
CA TYR A 184 3.05 -12.92 -6.40
C TYR A 184 1.88 -12.38 -7.21
N ILE A 185 1.51 -11.15 -6.96
CA ILE A 185 0.54 -10.40 -7.76
C ILE A 185 1.34 -9.37 -8.57
N LYS A 186 1.19 -9.38 -9.88
CA LYS A 186 1.87 -8.45 -10.78
C LYS A 186 0.89 -7.84 -11.77
N ILE A 187 0.75 -6.54 -11.69
CA ILE A 187 0.06 -5.73 -12.68
C ILE A 187 1.09 -5.35 -13.73
N GLU A 188 0.85 -5.78 -14.96
CA GLU A 188 1.78 -5.60 -16.08
C GLU A 188 1.75 -4.16 -16.60
N GLU A 189 2.84 -3.74 -17.24
CA GLU A 189 2.96 -2.43 -17.89
C GLU A 189 1.85 -2.17 -18.91
N THR A 190 1.37 -3.24 -19.52
CA THR A 190 0.32 -3.20 -20.54
C THR A 190 -1.10 -3.29 -19.98
N ALA A 191 -1.28 -3.20 -18.66
CA ALA A 191 -2.59 -3.31 -18.03
C ALA A 191 -3.56 -2.24 -18.57
N THR A 192 -4.76 -2.69 -18.94
CA THR A 192 -5.77 -1.84 -19.60
C THR A 192 -6.80 -1.25 -18.66
N GLY A 193 -6.72 -1.57 -17.37
CA GLY A 193 -7.61 -1.03 -16.34
C GLY A 193 -6.96 -1.00 -14.97
N PRO A 194 -7.57 -0.26 -14.02
CA PRO A 194 -7.06 -0.16 -12.67
C PRO A 194 -7.21 -1.48 -11.90
N THR A 195 -6.32 -1.68 -10.94
CA THR A 195 -6.44 -2.75 -9.95
C THR A 195 -6.82 -2.16 -8.61
N GLU A 196 -7.85 -2.72 -7.99
CA GLU A 196 -8.34 -2.35 -6.67
C GLU A 196 -8.14 -3.52 -5.71
N ILE A 197 -7.31 -3.34 -4.68
CA ILE A 197 -7.13 -4.32 -3.60
C ILE A 197 -7.50 -3.62 -2.31
N THR A 198 -8.58 -4.08 -1.68
CA THR A 198 -9.15 -3.42 -0.51
C THR A 198 -9.48 -4.41 0.61
N ASN A 199 -9.38 -3.96 1.86
CA ASN A 199 -9.83 -4.68 3.06
C ASN A 199 -9.32 -6.13 3.16
N SER A 200 -8.16 -6.43 2.58
CA SER A 200 -7.67 -7.79 2.33
C SER A 200 -6.35 -8.08 3.05
N GLU A 201 -6.04 -9.35 3.25
CA GLU A 201 -4.75 -9.79 3.78
C GLU A 201 -3.91 -10.40 2.66
N LEU A 202 -2.75 -9.83 2.41
CA LEU A 202 -1.76 -10.31 1.43
C LEU A 202 -0.50 -10.74 2.18
N ALA A 203 -0.20 -12.03 2.21
CA ALA A 203 0.91 -12.51 3.03
C ALA A 203 1.68 -13.68 2.41
N TYR A 204 2.96 -13.79 2.77
CA TYR A 204 3.86 -14.86 2.32
C TYR A 204 3.99 -14.96 0.80
N LEU A 205 3.98 -13.81 0.15
CA LEU A 205 4.08 -13.67 -1.31
C LEU A 205 5.47 -13.18 -1.72
N GLY A 206 5.79 -13.38 -3.01
CA GLY A 206 7.00 -12.83 -3.64
C GLY A 206 8.30 -13.48 -3.23
N TYR A 207 9.32 -13.25 -4.05
CA TYR A 207 10.69 -13.69 -3.85
C TYR A 207 11.66 -12.79 -4.62
N SER A 208 12.95 -13.01 -4.49
CA SER A 208 13.98 -12.19 -5.15
C SER A 208 14.06 -12.46 -6.64
N CYS A 209 13.29 -11.74 -7.44
CA CYS A 209 13.45 -11.67 -8.90
C CYS A 209 12.90 -10.33 -9.43
N SER A 210 13.15 -10.02 -10.70
CA SER A 210 12.59 -8.82 -11.35
C SER A 210 11.07 -8.96 -11.50
N GLY A 211 10.31 -8.06 -10.85
CA GLY A 211 8.85 -8.04 -10.92
C GLY A 211 8.10 -9.09 -10.08
N CYS A 212 8.82 -9.91 -9.27
CA CYS A 212 8.22 -10.96 -8.43
C CYS A 212 8.21 -10.61 -6.94
N GLY A 213 8.33 -9.36 -6.59
CA GLY A 213 8.56 -8.89 -5.21
C GLY A 213 7.42 -9.17 -4.24
N GLY A 214 6.23 -9.47 -4.71
CA GLY A 214 5.05 -9.73 -3.89
C GLY A 214 3.83 -9.05 -4.46
N VAL A 215 3.63 -7.77 -4.20
CA VAL A 215 2.57 -6.94 -4.80
C VAL A 215 3.25 -5.89 -5.66
N THR A 216 3.22 -6.09 -6.98
CA THR A 216 3.98 -5.31 -7.95
C THR A 216 3.06 -4.63 -8.96
N PHE A 217 3.23 -3.33 -9.14
CA PHE A 217 2.48 -2.52 -10.10
C PHE A 217 3.43 -1.87 -11.10
N ASN A 218 3.34 -2.28 -12.36
CA ASN A 218 4.07 -1.66 -13.47
C ASN A 218 3.12 -0.92 -14.44
N GLY A 219 1.83 -0.95 -14.18
CA GLY A 219 0.78 -0.32 -14.96
C GLY A 219 -0.55 -0.30 -14.20
N GLY A 220 -1.66 -0.05 -14.89
CA GLY A 220 -2.98 0.05 -14.27
C GLY A 220 -3.16 1.38 -13.53
N GLU A 221 -2.95 2.50 -14.20
CA GLU A 221 -3.15 3.83 -13.62
C GLU A 221 -4.49 3.96 -12.90
N ASN A 222 -4.55 4.82 -11.88
CA ASN A 222 -5.68 5.01 -10.97
C ASN A 222 -6.01 3.79 -10.08
N SER A 223 -5.04 2.88 -9.88
CA SER A 223 -5.18 1.76 -8.96
C SER A 223 -5.25 2.18 -7.50
N ILE A 224 -5.87 1.33 -6.70
CA ILE A 224 -6.09 1.57 -5.27
C ILE A 224 -5.59 0.37 -4.45
N LEU A 225 -4.78 0.65 -3.42
CA LEU A 225 -4.38 -0.31 -2.40
C LEU A 225 -4.81 0.26 -1.04
N LYS A 226 -5.93 -0.24 -0.48
CA LYS A 226 -6.55 0.42 0.66
C LYS A 226 -7.00 -0.55 1.77
N ASN A 227 -6.71 -0.18 3.02
CA ASN A 227 -7.13 -0.92 4.22
C ASN A 227 -6.69 -2.39 4.24
N ASN A 228 -5.53 -2.70 3.71
CA ASN A 228 -5.03 -4.08 3.65
C ASN A 228 -4.02 -4.37 4.77
N ASP A 229 -3.90 -5.64 5.12
CA ASP A 229 -2.78 -6.21 5.87
C ASP A 229 -1.77 -6.83 4.89
N ILE A 230 -0.58 -6.23 4.76
CA ILE A 230 0.46 -6.66 3.81
C ILE A 230 1.71 -7.06 4.59
N HIS A 231 1.97 -8.36 4.69
CA HIS A 231 3.03 -8.81 5.58
C HIS A 231 3.73 -10.10 5.16
N HIS A 232 4.97 -10.28 5.66
CA HIS A 232 5.81 -11.46 5.36
C HIS A 232 5.98 -11.70 3.84
N ILE A 233 5.98 -10.63 3.08
CA ILE A 233 6.20 -10.59 1.62
C ILE A 233 7.66 -10.24 1.37
N TYR A 234 8.21 -10.51 0.19
CA TYR A 234 9.59 -10.13 -0.11
C TYR A 234 9.75 -8.61 -0.17
N LYS A 235 8.90 -7.89 -0.93
CA LYS A 235 8.66 -6.45 -0.88
C LYS A 235 7.17 -6.24 -0.64
N GLY A 236 6.78 -5.49 0.35
CA GLY A 236 5.36 -5.29 0.68
C GLY A 236 4.57 -4.72 -0.49
N PHE A 237 5.02 -3.60 -1.01
CA PHE A 237 4.56 -2.98 -2.25
C PHE A 237 5.77 -2.58 -3.10
N TYR A 238 5.66 -2.74 -4.41
CA TYR A 238 6.65 -2.28 -5.37
C TYR A 238 5.97 -1.74 -6.62
N SER A 239 6.47 -0.64 -7.18
CA SER A 239 6.02 -0.15 -8.48
C SER A 239 7.20 0.25 -9.37
N LYS A 240 6.96 0.29 -10.68
CA LYS A 240 7.88 0.79 -11.69
C LYS A 240 7.08 1.54 -12.75
N GLU A 241 7.47 2.79 -13.04
CA GLU A 241 6.82 3.62 -14.05
C GLU A 241 5.28 3.76 -13.88
N MET A 242 4.82 3.60 -12.62
CA MET A 242 3.41 3.62 -12.24
C MET A 242 2.95 5.04 -11.93
N GLY A 243 1.77 5.44 -12.43
CA GLY A 243 1.19 6.76 -12.16
C GLY A 243 -0.18 6.70 -11.47
N TYR A 244 -0.54 7.82 -10.82
CA TYR A 244 -1.89 8.10 -10.29
C TYR A 244 -2.46 7.03 -9.35
N MET A 245 -1.68 6.53 -8.43
CA MET A 245 -2.10 5.48 -7.49
C MET A 245 -2.36 6.02 -6.09
N LEU A 246 -3.33 5.42 -5.40
CA LEU A 246 -3.63 5.65 -4.00
C LEU A 246 -3.24 4.43 -3.14
N ILE A 247 -2.38 4.65 -2.13
CA ILE A 247 -2.02 3.67 -1.10
C ILE A 247 -2.48 4.25 0.25
N GLU A 248 -3.59 3.74 0.81
CA GLU A 248 -4.25 4.36 1.96
C GLU A 248 -4.65 3.35 3.03
N GLY A 249 -4.38 3.67 4.29
CA GLY A 249 -4.92 2.94 5.44
C GLY A 249 -4.39 1.51 5.60
N ASN A 250 -3.29 1.15 4.94
CA ASN A 250 -2.76 -0.20 5.01
C ASN A 250 -1.84 -0.39 6.23
N ARG A 251 -1.79 -1.61 6.75
CA ARG A 251 -0.76 -2.08 7.66
C ARG A 251 0.26 -2.88 6.88
N VAL A 252 1.52 -2.41 6.82
CA VAL A 252 2.58 -3.01 6.01
C VAL A 252 3.76 -3.39 6.90
N TYR A 253 3.94 -4.67 7.18
CA TYR A 253 4.89 -5.09 8.22
C TYR A 253 5.54 -6.44 8.01
N GLY A 254 6.69 -6.63 8.64
CA GLY A 254 7.39 -7.92 8.65
C GLY A 254 7.83 -8.39 7.26
N ASN A 255 7.94 -7.48 6.29
CA ASN A 255 8.39 -7.81 4.95
C ASN A 255 9.91 -7.93 4.90
N GLU A 256 10.44 -8.77 4.00
CA GLU A 256 11.88 -9.10 3.97
C GLU A 256 12.75 -7.91 3.56
N ARG A 257 12.22 -7.03 2.71
CA ARG A 257 12.92 -5.84 2.22
C ARG A 257 12.21 -4.56 2.66
N TYR A 258 11.55 -3.90 1.75
CA TYR A 258 10.87 -2.62 1.96
C TYR A 258 9.40 -2.82 2.31
N GLY A 259 8.84 -1.89 3.07
CA GLY A 259 7.40 -1.84 3.27
C GLY A 259 6.69 -1.37 2.00
N ILE A 260 6.86 -0.10 1.64
CA ILE A 260 6.29 0.52 0.44
C ILE A 260 7.45 1.10 -0.38
N ASP A 261 7.61 0.62 -1.63
CA ASP A 261 8.76 0.92 -2.51
C ASP A 261 8.29 1.37 -3.90
N PRO A 262 7.75 2.60 -4.07
CA PRO A 262 7.70 3.25 -5.39
C PRO A 262 9.10 3.33 -5.98
N HIS A 263 9.26 2.98 -7.24
CA HIS A 263 10.57 2.84 -7.85
C HIS A 263 10.55 3.29 -9.31
N THR A 264 11.68 3.57 -9.89
CA THR A 264 11.94 3.87 -11.29
C THR A 264 10.81 4.63 -11.98
N GLY A 265 10.85 5.97 -11.97
CA GLY A 265 9.90 6.81 -12.70
C GLY A 265 8.45 6.74 -12.22
N THR A 266 8.18 6.14 -11.05
CA THR A 266 6.84 6.18 -10.44
C THR A 266 6.47 7.60 -10.06
N HIS A 267 5.23 8.01 -10.34
CA HIS A 267 4.82 9.41 -10.18
C HIS A 267 3.33 9.58 -9.81
N HIS A 268 2.96 10.81 -9.37
CA HIS A 268 1.57 11.18 -9.02
C HIS A 268 0.91 10.17 -8.07
N MET A 269 1.65 9.71 -7.08
CA MET A 269 1.18 8.71 -6.11
C MET A 269 0.91 9.36 -4.75
N THR A 270 -0.17 8.97 -4.11
CA THR A 270 -0.46 9.37 -2.73
C THR A 270 -0.34 8.17 -1.79
N ILE A 271 0.53 8.29 -0.79
CA ILE A 271 0.77 7.28 0.26
C ILE A 271 0.34 7.91 1.59
N LYS A 272 -0.84 7.53 2.12
CA LYS A 272 -1.38 8.21 3.29
C LYS A 272 -2.05 7.28 4.30
N ASN A 273 -2.06 7.69 5.56
CA ASN A 273 -2.73 6.98 6.65
C ASN A 273 -2.28 5.51 6.80
N ASN A 274 -1.07 5.15 6.36
CA ASN A 274 -0.57 3.79 6.49
C ASN A 274 0.24 3.64 7.79
N THR A 275 0.23 2.43 8.36
CA THR A 275 1.12 2.02 9.45
C THR A 275 2.17 1.06 8.90
N VAL A 276 3.44 1.47 8.87
CA VAL A 276 4.52 0.75 8.18
C VAL A 276 5.64 0.42 9.17
N TYR A 277 5.83 -0.87 9.51
CA TYR A 277 6.74 -1.22 10.60
C TYR A 277 7.39 -2.60 10.47
N ASN A 278 8.51 -2.79 11.16
CA ASN A 278 9.25 -4.07 11.23
C ASN A 278 9.62 -4.65 9.86
N ASN A 279 9.81 -3.82 8.84
CA ASN A 279 10.29 -4.27 7.52
C ASN A 279 11.82 -4.35 7.53
N GLY A 280 12.39 -5.24 6.69
CA GLY A 280 13.81 -5.58 6.72
C GLY A 280 14.77 -4.45 6.39
N TYR A 281 14.33 -3.46 5.57
CA TYR A 281 15.11 -2.27 5.22
C TYR A 281 14.34 -0.99 5.54
N SER A 282 13.88 -0.23 4.54
CA SER A 282 13.15 1.01 4.79
C SER A 282 11.64 0.79 4.89
N GLY A 283 10.97 1.65 5.66
CA GLY A 283 9.51 1.64 5.76
C GLY A 283 8.87 2.07 4.44
N ILE A 284 9.01 3.35 4.10
CA ILE A 284 8.57 3.93 2.82
C ILE A 284 9.82 4.45 2.12
N ILE A 285 10.08 4.01 0.91
CA ILE A 285 11.21 4.48 0.11
C ILE A 285 10.74 4.74 -1.32
N CYS A 286 11.04 5.91 -1.84
CA CYS A 286 10.92 6.20 -3.26
C CYS A 286 12.30 6.35 -3.86
N SER A 287 12.59 5.61 -4.93
CA SER A 287 13.92 5.60 -5.52
C SER A 287 13.91 5.50 -7.05
N LEU A 288 14.93 6.06 -7.67
CA LEU A 288 15.13 6.12 -9.12
C LEU A 288 14.08 6.95 -9.86
N ASP A 289 14.33 8.26 -9.91
CA ASP A 289 13.57 9.21 -10.74
C ASP A 289 12.05 9.26 -10.43
N CYS A 290 11.68 9.00 -9.17
CA CYS A 290 10.29 9.20 -8.75
C CYS A 290 9.98 10.69 -8.56
N TYR A 291 8.75 11.12 -8.89
CA TYR A 291 8.34 12.52 -8.76
C TYR A 291 6.83 12.67 -8.48
N ASP A 292 6.45 13.84 -7.98
CA ASP A 292 5.05 14.13 -7.58
C ASP A 292 4.46 13.07 -6.63
N ILE A 293 5.26 12.62 -5.67
CA ILE A 293 4.82 11.67 -4.65
C ILE A 293 4.41 12.43 -3.38
N ILE A 294 3.24 12.14 -2.84
CA ILE A 294 2.77 12.68 -1.57
C ILE A 294 2.79 11.56 -0.51
N ILE A 295 3.59 11.74 0.53
CA ILE A 295 3.69 10.85 1.69
C ILE A 295 3.15 11.60 2.89
N GLU A 296 1.92 11.29 3.35
CA GLU A 296 1.27 12.08 4.38
C GLU A 296 0.53 11.23 5.43
N ASP A 297 0.50 11.73 6.66
CA ASP A 297 -0.29 11.13 7.75
C ASP A 297 0.03 9.65 8.02
N ASN A 298 1.25 9.18 7.70
CA ASN A 298 1.66 7.80 7.96
C ASN A 298 2.35 7.68 9.32
N GLU A 299 2.21 6.51 9.96
CA GLU A 299 3.02 6.09 11.08
C GLU A 299 4.07 5.07 10.62
N VAL A 300 5.37 5.39 10.83
CA VAL A 300 6.47 4.59 10.31
C VAL A 300 7.50 4.29 11.40
N TYR A 301 7.71 3.00 11.74
CA TYR A 301 8.60 2.69 12.86
C TYR A 301 9.26 1.32 12.78
N ASN A 302 10.39 1.15 13.49
CA ASN A 302 11.13 -0.11 13.64
C ASN A 302 11.48 -0.79 12.31
N ASN A 303 11.76 -0.03 11.24
CA ASN A 303 12.18 -0.63 9.99
C ASN A 303 13.71 -0.76 9.95
N GLY A 304 14.23 -1.75 9.21
CA GLY A 304 15.66 -1.99 9.05
C GLY A 304 16.29 -2.82 10.15
N ASN A 305 15.97 -4.11 10.18
CA ASN A 305 16.47 -5.07 11.18
C ASN A 305 18.01 -5.13 11.30
N THR A 306 18.73 -4.61 10.32
CA THR A 306 20.21 -4.57 10.29
C THR A 306 20.81 -3.28 10.86
N GLY A 307 19.98 -2.40 11.47
CA GLY A 307 20.43 -1.10 12.00
C GLY A 307 20.74 -0.04 10.94
N LYS A 308 20.34 -0.27 9.68
CA LYS A 308 20.51 0.68 8.55
C LYS A 308 19.16 1.17 7.99
N GLY A 309 18.05 0.88 8.66
CA GLY A 309 16.72 1.21 8.19
C GLY A 309 16.42 2.71 8.21
N ARG A 310 15.69 3.13 7.22
CA ARG A 310 15.13 4.47 7.12
C ARG A 310 13.62 4.38 7.33
N GLY A 311 13.06 5.37 8.00
CA GLY A 311 11.61 5.48 8.10
C GLY A 311 11.02 5.83 6.73
N ILE A 312 11.25 7.07 6.28
CA ILE A 312 10.86 7.57 4.96
C ILE A 312 12.16 7.96 4.21
N ALA A 313 12.30 7.55 2.97
CA ALA A 313 13.47 7.84 2.17
C ALA A 313 13.13 8.38 0.77
N PHE A 314 13.70 9.53 0.47
CA PHE A 314 13.79 10.14 -0.85
C PHE A 314 15.16 9.76 -1.43
N SER A 315 15.21 8.85 -2.38
CA SER A 315 16.46 8.23 -2.78
C SER A 315 16.63 8.16 -4.28
N ILE A 316 17.82 8.48 -4.74
CA ILE A 316 18.27 8.42 -6.15
C ILE A 316 17.37 9.23 -7.09
N ASN A 317 17.61 10.55 -7.10
CA ASN A 317 16.97 11.51 -7.99
C ASN A 317 15.44 11.58 -7.85
N MET A 318 14.93 11.49 -6.62
CA MET A 318 13.53 11.78 -6.33
C MET A 318 13.32 13.30 -6.26
N PHE A 319 12.28 13.84 -6.90
CA PHE A 319 12.06 15.28 -6.98
C PHE A 319 10.58 15.69 -6.94
N ASP A 320 10.30 16.97 -6.75
CA ASP A 320 8.97 17.58 -6.70
C ASP A 320 7.97 16.84 -5.79
N SER A 321 8.47 16.24 -4.71
CA SER A 321 7.70 15.35 -3.85
C SER A 321 7.57 15.90 -2.43
N ILE A 322 6.60 15.39 -1.68
CA ILE A 322 6.22 15.90 -0.37
C ILE A 322 6.18 14.79 0.67
N ALA A 323 6.83 15.00 1.84
CA ALA A 323 6.52 14.24 3.06
C ALA A 323 6.01 15.20 4.14
N ARG A 324 4.76 14.99 4.60
CA ARG A 324 4.15 15.86 5.59
C ARG A 324 3.28 15.12 6.61
N ASN A 325 3.19 15.68 7.81
CA ASN A 325 2.33 15.20 8.89
C ASN A 325 2.59 13.73 9.29
N ASN A 326 3.73 13.14 8.92
CA ASN A 326 4.03 11.76 9.28
C ASN A 326 4.56 11.68 10.71
N TYR A 327 4.27 10.58 11.40
CA TYR A 327 4.89 10.21 12.65
C TYR A 327 5.92 9.10 12.41
N VAL A 328 7.21 9.45 12.51
CA VAL A 328 8.33 8.55 12.23
C VAL A 328 9.13 8.33 13.52
N HIS A 329 9.31 7.08 13.94
CA HIS A 329 10.00 6.84 15.20
C HIS A 329 10.75 5.50 15.24
N HIS A 330 11.71 5.40 16.19
CA HIS A 330 12.54 4.21 16.40
C HIS A 330 13.22 3.73 15.11
N GLN A 331 13.88 4.66 14.41
CA GLN A 331 14.59 4.39 13.16
C GLN A 331 16.11 4.63 13.34
N ASN A 332 16.89 4.08 12.41
CA ASN A 332 18.27 4.56 12.29
C ASN A 332 18.29 5.99 11.72
N ILE A 333 17.57 6.24 10.62
CA ILE A 333 17.31 7.57 10.09
C ILE A 333 15.80 7.73 9.96
N GLY A 334 15.23 8.78 10.59
CA GLY A 334 13.80 9.05 10.50
C GLY A 334 13.37 9.36 9.07
N ILE A 335 13.85 10.48 8.53
CA ILE A 335 13.62 10.88 7.13
C ILE A 335 14.98 11.10 6.47
N ASP A 336 15.21 10.44 5.35
CA ASP A 336 16.44 10.51 4.55
C ASP A 336 16.17 11.13 3.18
N ILE A 337 16.99 12.09 2.77
CA ILE A 337 16.99 12.69 1.44
C ILE A 337 18.38 12.52 0.86
N SER A 338 18.53 11.62 -0.10
CA SER A 338 19.86 11.22 -0.59
C SER A 338 19.88 10.97 -2.10
N GLY A 339 21.06 10.67 -2.63
CA GLY A 339 21.20 10.22 -4.02
C GLY A 339 20.79 11.26 -5.06
N LYS A 340 21.16 12.54 -4.89
CA LYS A 340 20.80 13.65 -5.77
C LYS A 340 19.30 14.02 -5.77
N SER A 341 18.54 13.59 -4.77
CA SER A 341 17.12 13.97 -4.67
C SER A 341 16.99 15.48 -4.42
N HIS A 342 16.07 16.14 -5.12
CA HIS A 342 16.01 17.59 -5.18
C HIS A 342 14.58 18.16 -5.26
N ASP A 343 14.43 19.45 -4.95
CA ASP A 343 13.18 20.20 -5.04
C ASP A 343 12.01 19.58 -4.25
N ASN A 344 12.32 18.81 -3.19
CA ASN A 344 11.33 18.18 -2.35
C ASN A 344 10.97 19.06 -1.13
N LYS A 345 9.79 18.81 -0.56
CA LYS A 345 9.30 19.46 0.66
C LYS A 345 9.06 18.45 1.77
N VAL A 346 9.67 18.69 2.93
CA VAL A 346 9.52 17.84 4.14
C VAL A 346 9.07 18.72 5.28
N TYR A 347 7.81 18.62 5.70
CA TYR A 347 7.30 19.54 6.70
C TYR A 347 6.21 18.95 7.60
N ASN A 348 6.05 19.56 8.79
CA ASN A 348 5.08 19.17 9.80
C ASN A 348 5.21 17.70 10.25
N ASN A 349 6.36 17.05 10.03
CA ASN A 349 6.55 15.69 10.49
C ASN A 349 6.98 15.68 11.95
N LYS A 350 6.54 14.67 12.69
CA LYS A 350 7.04 14.35 14.02
C LYS A 350 7.99 13.17 13.93
N ILE A 351 9.25 13.39 14.28
CA ILE A 351 10.27 12.35 14.28
C ILE A 351 10.75 12.15 15.73
N SER A 352 10.80 10.89 16.20
CA SER A 352 11.25 10.67 17.59
C SER A 352 12.03 9.37 17.76
N ASN A 353 12.89 9.35 18.80
CA ASN A 353 13.62 8.16 19.22
C ASN A 353 14.40 7.49 18.06
N SER A 354 14.99 8.27 17.19
CA SER A 354 15.79 7.82 16.04
C SER A 354 17.26 8.17 16.26
N LYS A 355 18.19 7.47 15.62
CA LYS A 355 19.59 7.88 15.74
C LYS A 355 19.81 9.23 15.04
N VAL A 356 19.27 9.37 13.83
CA VAL A 356 19.23 10.64 13.11
C VAL A 356 17.75 10.99 12.85
N GLY A 357 17.35 12.21 13.17
CA GLY A 357 16.00 12.68 12.87
C GLY A 357 15.79 12.84 11.37
N ILE A 358 16.47 13.80 10.76
CA ILE A 358 16.47 14.06 9.32
C ILE A 358 17.90 14.07 8.81
N GLU A 359 18.16 13.39 7.71
CA GLU A 359 19.46 13.41 7.02
C GLU A 359 19.29 13.91 5.58
N THR A 360 20.19 14.80 5.15
CA THR A 360 20.38 15.17 3.75
C THR A 360 21.80 14.84 3.32
N SER A 361 21.94 14.06 2.24
CA SER A 361 23.26 13.54 1.85
C SER A 361 23.35 13.23 0.35
N GLU A 362 24.51 12.75 -0.09
CA GLU A 362 24.75 12.22 -1.43
C GLU A 362 24.31 13.17 -2.55
N LYS A 363 24.72 14.45 -2.45
CA LYS A 363 24.44 15.50 -3.44
C LYS A 363 22.95 15.85 -3.58
N SER A 364 22.13 15.60 -2.56
CA SER A 364 20.76 16.11 -2.52
C SER A 364 20.75 17.64 -2.45
N SER A 365 19.83 18.30 -3.17
CA SER A 365 19.86 19.76 -3.28
C SER A 365 18.49 20.40 -3.40
N ASN A 366 18.42 21.71 -3.10
CA ASN A 366 17.21 22.53 -3.25
C ASN A 366 15.97 21.98 -2.49
N ASN A 367 16.17 21.15 -1.47
CA ASN A 367 15.07 20.64 -0.68
C ASN A 367 14.69 21.63 0.43
N ASN A 368 13.40 21.73 0.72
CA ASN A 368 12.86 22.63 1.74
C ASN A 368 12.28 21.84 2.92
N LEU A 369 12.94 21.95 4.10
CA LEU A 369 12.63 21.17 5.30
C LEU A 369 12.21 22.11 6.43
N TYR A 370 10.93 22.12 6.79
CA TYR A 370 10.42 23.11 7.73
C TYR A 370 9.30 22.59 8.65
N ASN A 371 9.13 23.25 9.79
CA ASN A 371 8.12 22.92 10.79
C ASN A 371 8.15 21.45 11.27
N ASN A 372 9.27 20.76 11.17
CA ASN A 372 9.38 19.41 11.67
C ASN A 372 9.73 19.43 13.17
N ALA A 373 9.15 18.52 13.94
CA ALA A 373 9.47 18.29 15.35
C ALA A 373 10.34 17.04 15.49
N ILE A 374 11.59 17.21 15.91
CA ILE A 374 12.56 16.12 16.11
C ILE A 374 12.84 15.99 17.58
N ILE A 375 12.58 14.80 18.16
CA ILE A 375 12.57 14.62 19.60
C ILE A 375 13.38 13.39 20.00
N ASN A 376 14.27 13.51 21.01
CA ASN A 376 15.03 12.40 21.58
C ASN A 376 15.84 11.61 20.52
N SER A 377 16.54 12.29 19.64
CA SER A 377 17.44 11.67 18.66
C SER A 377 18.91 11.82 19.11
N ILE A 378 19.82 11.01 18.58
CA ILE A 378 21.25 11.23 18.79
C ILE A 378 21.65 12.50 18.07
N ASN A 379 21.32 12.60 16.78
CA ASN A 379 21.46 13.83 15.99
C ASN A 379 20.08 14.25 15.43
N GLY A 380 19.75 15.52 15.53
CA GLY A 380 18.49 16.04 15.02
C GLY A 380 18.48 16.12 13.50
N ILE A 381 19.20 17.06 12.92
CA ILE A 381 19.39 17.25 11.48
C ILE A 381 20.86 17.02 11.14
N VAL A 382 21.14 16.21 10.14
CA VAL A 382 22.49 15.94 9.63
C VAL A 382 22.57 16.30 8.15
N VAL A 383 23.56 17.13 7.79
CA VAL A 383 23.83 17.55 6.41
C VAL A 383 25.26 17.14 6.05
N LYS A 384 25.43 16.32 5.03
CA LYS A 384 26.74 15.74 4.68
C LYS A 384 26.82 15.29 3.22
N THR A 385 28.00 14.83 2.82
CA THR A 385 28.26 14.11 1.55
C THR A 385 27.78 14.88 0.32
N GLY A 386 28.13 16.18 0.27
CA GLY A 386 27.84 17.03 -0.88
C GLY A 386 26.40 17.52 -0.99
N ALA A 387 25.58 17.38 0.07
CA ALA A 387 24.25 17.99 0.10
C ALA A 387 24.37 19.53 0.04
N SER A 388 23.67 20.18 -0.91
CA SER A 388 23.83 21.61 -1.16
C SER A 388 22.50 22.34 -1.35
N ASP A 389 22.52 23.62 -1.06
CA ASP A 389 21.41 24.54 -1.34
C ASP A 389 20.05 24.12 -0.72
N ASN A 390 20.09 23.31 0.33
CA ASN A 390 18.90 22.91 1.07
C ASN A 390 18.56 23.97 2.13
N THR A 391 17.28 24.19 2.35
CA THR A 391 16.77 25.14 3.35
C THR A 391 16.13 24.41 4.51
N PHE A 392 16.60 24.72 5.73
CA PHE A 392 16.08 24.18 6.99
C PHE A 392 15.55 25.33 7.83
N HIS A 393 14.23 25.43 8.01
CA HIS A 393 13.68 26.55 8.77
C HIS A 393 12.50 26.16 9.66
N LEU A 394 12.35 26.88 10.77
CA LEU A 394 11.25 26.66 11.73
C LEU A 394 11.15 25.22 12.29
N ASN A 395 12.22 24.42 12.19
CA ASN A 395 12.21 23.10 12.79
C ASN A 395 12.45 23.20 14.31
N LYS A 396 11.78 22.34 15.07
CA LYS A 396 11.95 22.24 16.52
C LYS A 396 12.69 20.95 16.86
N ILE A 397 13.88 21.07 17.46
CA ILE A 397 14.74 19.95 17.82
C ILE A 397 14.89 19.91 19.34
N ILE A 398 14.51 18.80 19.96
CA ILE A 398 14.44 18.65 21.41
C ILE A 398 15.24 17.42 21.83
N ASN A 399 16.13 17.62 22.84
CA ASN A 399 16.91 16.53 23.44
C ASN A 399 17.74 15.73 22.43
N ALA A 400 18.42 16.39 21.49
CA ALA A 400 19.42 15.73 20.67
C ALA A 400 20.69 15.52 21.51
N THR A 401 21.11 14.28 21.70
CA THR A 401 22.17 13.93 22.68
C THR A 401 23.56 14.32 22.21
N GLU A 402 23.83 14.36 20.90
CA GLU A 402 25.08 14.84 20.31
C GLU A 402 24.91 16.23 19.69
N PHE A 403 24.17 16.32 18.57
CA PHE A 403 23.94 17.59 17.87
C PHE A 403 22.47 17.75 17.49
N GLY A 404 21.90 18.92 17.78
CA GLY A 404 20.62 19.31 17.20
C GLY A 404 20.74 19.49 15.69
N ILE A 405 21.78 20.22 15.24
CA ILE A 405 22.12 20.36 13.81
C ILE A 405 23.61 20.07 13.64
N LEU A 406 23.92 19.16 12.76
CA LEU A 406 25.26 18.77 12.35
C LEU A 406 25.43 19.01 10.84
N ASN A 407 26.10 20.10 10.47
CA ASN A 407 26.54 20.34 9.11
C ASN A 407 28.03 19.95 9.00
N VAL A 408 28.32 18.86 8.26
CA VAL A 408 29.65 18.26 8.22
C VAL A 408 30.57 19.10 7.37
N LYS A 409 31.51 19.80 8.03
CA LYS A 409 32.57 20.60 7.34
C LYS A 409 33.54 19.67 6.62
N GLY A 410 33.95 20.10 5.43
CA GLY A 410 35.02 19.44 4.69
C GLY A 410 34.54 18.32 3.75
N ASP A 411 33.27 17.99 3.77
CA ASP A 411 32.69 17.16 2.71
C ASP A 411 32.62 17.95 1.41
N PRO A 412 33.29 17.52 0.33
CA PRO A 412 33.28 18.25 -0.94
C PRO A 412 31.84 18.46 -1.44
N GLY A 413 31.48 19.72 -1.74
CA GLY A 413 30.16 20.08 -2.28
C GLY A 413 29.05 20.27 -1.26
N THR A 414 29.33 20.14 0.05
CA THR A 414 28.34 20.50 1.10
C THR A 414 28.38 22.03 1.32
N VAL A 415 27.62 22.75 0.47
CA VAL A 415 27.63 24.22 0.40
C VAL A 415 26.22 24.79 0.25
N GLY A 416 26.04 26.07 0.50
CA GLY A 416 24.78 26.78 0.20
C GLY A 416 23.58 26.41 1.09
N ASN A 417 23.74 25.47 2.05
CA ASN A 417 22.66 25.13 2.95
C ASN A 417 22.35 26.23 3.96
N THR A 418 21.08 26.56 4.15
CA THR A 418 20.61 27.61 5.06
C THR A 418 19.85 27.03 6.26
N PHE A 419 20.04 27.66 7.43
CA PHE A 419 19.40 27.25 8.68
C PHE A 419 18.79 28.47 9.35
N GLU A 420 17.45 28.61 9.25
CA GLU A 420 16.76 29.84 9.67
C GLU A 420 15.67 29.53 10.71
N ASN A 421 15.69 30.32 11.82
CA ASN A 421 14.62 30.23 12.83
C ASN A 421 14.34 28.82 13.37
N ASN A 422 15.35 27.94 13.39
CA ASN A 422 15.19 26.62 14.00
C ASN A 422 15.31 26.77 15.53
N LYS A 423 14.42 26.11 16.28
CA LYS A 423 14.44 26.12 17.73
C LYS A 423 15.12 24.86 18.27
N LEU A 424 16.19 25.01 19.04
CA LEU A 424 16.90 23.92 19.69
C LEU A 424 16.69 23.98 21.20
N ILE A 425 16.24 22.88 21.78
CA ILE A 425 16.02 22.74 23.22
C ILE A 425 16.85 21.56 23.70
N ASN A 426 17.70 21.76 24.70
CA ASN A 426 18.64 20.77 25.23
C ASN A 426 19.45 20.07 24.10
N SER A 427 19.91 20.85 23.11
CA SER A 427 20.58 20.35 21.92
C SER A 427 21.72 21.26 21.49
N LYS A 428 22.85 20.69 21.08
CA LYS A 428 24.04 21.43 20.65
C LYS A 428 24.01 21.67 19.14
N VAL A 429 24.73 22.73 18.73
CA VAL A 429 24.95 23.03 17.31
C VAL A 429 26.42 22.79 16.98
N ASN A 430 26.68 22.21 15.80
CA ASN A 430 28.03 22.12 15.27
C ASN A 430 28.52 23.53 14.85
N SER A 431 29.83 23.82 15.04
CA SER A 431 30.48 25.12 14.78
C SER A 431 30.39 25.60 13.32
N SER A 432 29.89 24.80 12.38
CA SER A 432 29.71 25.21 10.98
C SER A 432 28.38 25.88 10.68
N VAL A 433 27.49 25.95 11.66
CA VAL A 433 26.15 26.54 11.51
C VAL A 433 26.21 27.92 12.28
N THR A 434 25.83 28.98 11.61
CA THR A 434 25.77 30.32 12.25
C THR A 434 24.57 30.37 13.20
N THR A 435 24.82 30.66 14.47
CA THR A 435 23.83 30.70 15.56
C THR A 435 22.92 31.92 15.55
N SER A 436 23.20 32.94 14.72
CA SER A 436 22.45 34.21 14.69
C SER A 436 20.97 34.09 14.31
N THR A 437 20.56 32.92 13.85
CA THR A 437 19.19 32.62 13.39
C THR A 437 18.53 31.46 14.15
N MET A 438 19.09 31.10 15.33
CA MET A 438 18.58 29.98 16.14
C MET A 438 18.19 30.48 17.54
N ALA A 439 17.00 30.07 18.00
CA ALA A 439 16.61 30.24 19.39
C ALA A 439 17.13 29.04 20.21
N LEU A 440 18.10 29.29 21.11
CA LEU A 440 18.53 28.31 22.10
C LEU A 440 17.72 28.55 23.37
N ASP A 441 16.81 27.65 23.72
CA ASP A 441 16.11 27.66 25.02
C ASP A 441 16.88 26.78 26.00
N GLU A 442 17.55 27.38 26.94
CA GLU A 442 18.06 26.72 28.14
C GLU A 442 17.00 26.86 29.25
N ASN A 443 16.25 25.81 29.49
CA ASN A 443 15.31 25.64 30.61
C ASN A 443 13.97 26.39 30.58
N ASP A 444 12.89 25.74 30.21
CA ASP A 444 11.56 25.96 30.79
C ASP A 444 11.49 25.14 32.13
N ASN A 445 12.19 25.64 33.17
CA ASN A 445 11.94 25.26 34.55
C ASN A 445 11.10 26.38 35.20
N ASP A 446 9.87 26.55 34.75
CA ASP A 446 8.85 27.33 35.44
C ASP A 446 7.77 26.40 36.01
N ASP A 447 8.14 25.45 36.86
CA ASP A 447 7.28 24.98 37.95
C ASP A 447 7.69 25.75 39.20
N LYS A 448 7.19 26.95 39.33
CA LYS A 448 7.07 27.62 40.62
C LYS A 448 5.90 27.00 41.37
N ASP A 449 6.24 26.05 42.20
CA ASP A 449 5.44 25.61 43.32
C ASP A 449 5.24 26.82 44.26
N ASP A 450 4.13 27.53 44.11
CA ASP A 450 3.68 28.53 45.08
C ASP A 450 3.16 27.75 46.32
N GLY A 451 4.13 27.49 47.20
CA GLY A 451 3.85 26.99 48.53
C GLY A 451 3.03 28.00 49.34
N ASP A 452 1.78 27.74 49.44
CA ASP A 452 0.84 28.39 50.35
C ASP A 452 1.16 27.99 51.81
N ASN A 453 1.94 28.83 52.50
CA ASN A 453 2.12 28.77 53.94
C ASN A 453 0.85 29.32 54.61
N GLN A 454 -0.04 28.46 55.09
CA GLN A 454 -0.99 28.83 56.13
C GLN A 454 -0.54 28.25 57.46
N ASP A 455 0.02 29.16 58.27
CA ASP A 455 0.07 29.06 59.74
C ASP A 455 -1.35 28.95 60.28
N ASP A 456 -1.70 27.86 60.95
CA ASP A 456 -2.76 27.86 61.95
C ASP A 456 -2.23 27.22 63.24
N LYS A 457 -1.93 28.13 64.18
CA LYS A 457 -1.83 27.81 65.60
C LYS A 457 -3.26 27.71 66.15
N GLU A 458 -3.62 26.66 66.83
CA GLU A 458 -4.39 26.68 68.07
C GLU A 458 -4.35 25.28 68.72
N LYS A 459 -3.78 25.27 69.91
CA LYS A 459 -4.22 24.91 71.27
C LYS A 459 -5.29 23.79 71.34
N GLU A 460 -4.95 22.70 71.95
CA GLU A 460 -5.02 22.20 73.32
C GLU A 460 -4.45 20.80 73.42
#